data_dfb102210253f59af778c223e0b037c7
#
_entry.id   dfb102210253f59af778c223e0b037c7
#
_cell.length_a   1.000
_cell.length_b   1.000
_cell.length_c   1.000
_cell.angle_alpha   90.00
_cell.angle_beta   90.00
_cell.angle_gamma   90.00
#
_symmetry.space_group_name_H-M   'P 1'
#
loop_
_entity.id
_entity.type
_entity.pdbx_description
1 polymer ?
#
loop_
_entity_poly.entity_id
_entity_poly.type
_entity_poly.pdbx_seq_one_letter_code
_entity_poly.pdbx_strand_id
1 'polypeptide(L)'
;MKDFNITGTCIPDMHYMVDITGKLEQIKTMVDKKLYFTINRGRQYGKTTTLSRLRRLLADAYTMVSLSFEGLGEKPFANEENFCQTFMRLVSRALRFTSEQKSYRDLWINPDVKSFEALSDHITDMCEGKKIVLMIDEVDKSSNNIVFLNFLGKLREKYLARADERDFTFHSVILAGVYDIRNIKLRLIQEGLHTPKTDETVINNSPWNIAVQFKVDMSFSASEIETMLLAYEKDHQTGMAISEVANEIHHYTGGYPVLVSSICKYIDEELENNWTTTGVRDAVKLILKENAPLFESLIKNLADNEQLSDMVYDILMLGGRWSFTFDNPVLGLGVRYGYFKDSDGRAKIANKIFELRMINYFVSKDQLEKLKPSIPTTLQSDIVQDGKFNMQICLEKFAKYYHQHYSEKDATFIEREARFFFLFFLNPILNGRGFASIESQFTDDRRMDVVVNFLDQQFIVELKIWRGPSKHEQAYEQLQGYMDKLSLNEGYLLTFNFNKDKTQHQKWIEPDEGKNIFDVMV
;
A
#
# COMPACT_ATOMS: atom_id res chain seq x y z
N MET A 1 -6.70 28.69 7.50
CA MET A 1 -5.84 27.71 8.17
C MET A 1 -5.79 26.51 7.25
N LYS A 2 -4.63 25.89 7.04
CA LYS A 2 -4.51 24.66 6.24
C LYS A 2 -4.98 23.47 7.07
N ASP A 3 -5.41 22.40 6.39
CA ASP A 3 -5.79 21.12 7.00
C ASP A 3 -5.02 19.94 6.39
N PHE A 4 -5.19 18.73 6.95
CA PHE A 4 -4.64 17.48 6.38
C PHE A 4 -5.71 16.80 5.52
N ASN A 5 -5.52 16.84 4.21
CA ASN A 5 -6.48 16.28 3.28
C ASN A 5 -6.27 14.77 3.06
N ILE A 6 -7.35 14.01 3.18
CA ILE A 6 -7.39 12.56 2.91
C ILE A 6 -8.32 12.19 1.74
N THR A 7 -8.97 13.20 1.13
CA THR A 7 -9.91 13.01 0.01
C THR A 7 -9.55 13.90 -1.17
N GLY A 8 -9.58 13.35 -2.37
CA GLY A 8 -9.34 14.12 -3.59
C GLY A 8 -7.92 14.67 -3.74
N THR A 9 -7.79 15.75 -4.50
CA THR A 9 -6.51 16.37 -4.84
C THR A 9 -6.06 17.34 -3.75
N CYS A 10 -4.83 17.22 -3.26
CA CYS A 10 -4.26 18.19 -2.34
C CYS A 10 -3.90 19.50 -3.05
N ILE A 11 -4.23 20.62 -2.38
CA ILE A 11 -4.02 21.98 -2.87
C ILE A 11 -3.07 22.70 -1.90
N PRO A 12 -1.93 23.25 -2.37
CA PRO A 12 -0.88 23.83 -1.49
C PRO A 12 -1.36 24.96 -0.58
N ASP A 13 -2.33 25.76 -1.03
CA ASP A 13 -2.84 26.91 -0.26
C ASP A 13 -3.84 26.49 0.82
N MET A 14 -4.41 25.29 0.70
CA MET A 14 -5.47 24.79 1.59
C MET A 14 -4.98 23.65 2.50
N HIS A 15 -3.95 22.91 2.09
CA HIS A 15 -3.57 21.68 2.77
C HIS A 15 -2.09 21.68 3.16
N TYR A 16 -1.78 21.04 4.28
CA TYR A 16 -0.41 20.66 4.60
C TYR A 16 0.05 19.54 3.68
N MET A 17 1.17 19.74 3.02
CA MET A 17 1.64 18.82 1.99
C MET A 17 3.11 18.50 2.19
N VAL A 18 3.45 17.27 1.91
CA VAL A 18 4.84 16.81 1.81
C VAL A 18 5.52 17.47 0.60
N ASP A 19 6.75 17.91 0.77
CA ASP A 19 7.55 18.39 -0.36
C ASP A 19 8.07 17.23 -1.21
N ILE A 20 7.52 17.11 -2.41
CA ILE A 20 7.89 16.10 -3.41
C ILE A 20 8.65 16.69 -4.59
N THR A 21 9.25 17.87 -4.43
CA THR A 21 9.95 18.59 -5.54
C THR A 21 11.00 17.70 -6.20
N GLY A 22 11.80 16.96 -5.42
CA GLY A 22 12.80 16.04 -5.96
C GLY A 22 12.19 14.92 -6.84
N LYS A 23 11.00 14.41 -6.49
CA LYS A 23 10.28 13.42 -7.31
C LYS A 23 9.72 14.05 -8.59
N LEU A 24 9.18 15.26 -8.50
CA LEU A 24 8.67 15.99 -9.65
C LEU A 24 9.78 16.30 -10.67
N GLU A 25 10.99 16.64 -10.21
CA GLU A 25 12.16 16.86 -11.09
C GLU A 25 12.60 15.56 -11.80
N GLN A 26 12.53 14.41 -11.11
CA GLN A 26 12.77 13.12 -11.76
C GLN A 26 11.74 12.85 -12.87
N ILE A 27 10.45 13.12 -12.62
CA ILE A 27 9.37 12.96 -13.61
C ILE A 27 9.56 13.97 -14.75
N LYS A 28 9.92 15.23 -14.43
CA LYS A 28 10.24 16.25 -15.42
C LYS A 28 11.36 15.78 -16.36
N THR A 29 12.43 15.18 -15.82
CA THR A 29 13.52 14.62 -16.62
C THR A 29 13.04 13.58 -17.64
N MET A 30 12.03 12.77 -17.29
CA MET A 30 11.42 11.82 -18.23
C MET A 30 10.64 12.55 -19.33
N VAL A 31 9.91 13.61 -18.98
CA VAL A 31 9.19 14.47 -19.94
C VAL A 31 10.17 15.17 -20.88
N ASP A 32 11.24 15.78 -20.35
CA ASP A 32 12.26 16.46 -21.14
C ASP A 32 12.93 15.54 -22.19
N LYS A 33 13.07 14.24 -21.84
CA LYS A 33 13.55 13.17 -22.73
C LYS A 33 12.51 12.66 -23.72
N LYS A 34 11.34 13.28 -23.81
CA LYS A 34 10.23 12.89 -24.70
C LYS A 34 9.73 11.46 -24.48
N LEU A 35 9.84 10.93 -23.26
CA LEU A 35 9.44 9.55 -22.96
C LEU A 35 7.92 9.44 -22.78
N TYR A 36 7.38 8.27 -23.15
CA TYR A 36 6.04 7.85 -22.79
C TYR A 36 6.15 6.88 -21.63
N PHE A 37 5.34 7.06 -20.59
CA PHE A 37 5.41 6.22 -19.38
C PHE A 37 4.08 6.15 -18.65
N THR A 38 4.00 5.20 -17.71
CA THR A 38 2.77 4.96 -16.92
C THR A 38 3.09 5.03 -15.44
N ILE A 39 2.34 5.85 -14.69
CA ILE A 39 2.39 5.93 -13.23
C ILE A 39 1.38 4.92 -12.67
N ASN A 40 1.85 3.69 -12.44
CA ASN A 40 1.05 2.60 -11.89
C ASN A 40 1.25 2.53 -10.38
N ARG A 41 0.25 2.97 -9.60
CA ARG A 41 0.27 2.92 -8.14
C ARG A 41 -1.12 2.61 -7.62
N GLY A 42 -1.20 2.02 -6.44
CA GLY A 42 -2.44 1.72 -5.74
C GLY A 42 -3.37 2.93 -5.60
N ARG A 43 -4.58 2.68 -5.12
CA ARG A 43 -5.54 3.77 -4.83
C ARG A 43 -4.98 4.68 -3.75
N GLN A 44 -5.35 5.96 -3.81
CA GLN A 44 -4.96 6.98 -2.81
C GLN A 44 -3.45 7.12 -2.59
N TYR A 45 -2.67 6.78 -3.62
CA TYR A 45 -1.20 6.92 -3.63
C TYR A 45 -0.73 8.29 -4.15
N GLY A 46 -1.60 9.28 -4.18
CA GLY A 46 -1.27 10.65 -4.56
C GLY A 46 -1.08 10.88 -6.07
N LYS A 47 -1.50 9.96 -6.96
CA LYS A 47 -1.36 10.09 -8.43
C LYS A 47 -1.90 11.41 -8.96
N THR A 48 -3.17 11.70 -8.70
CA THR A 48 -3.84 12.92 -9.18
C THR A 48 -3.20 14.19 -8.63
N THR A 49 -2.79 14.19 -7.36
CA THR A 49 -2.03 15.31 -6.75
C THR A 49 -0.69 15.51 -7.45
N THR A 50 0.04 14.42 -7.72
CA THR A 50 1.32 14.48 -8.44
C THR A 50 1.15 15.03 -9.86
N LEU A 51 0.15 14.54 -10.61
CA LEU A 51 -0.15 15.07 -11.95
C LEU A 51 -0.54 16.54 -11.90
N SER A 52 -1.31 16.98 -10.91
CA SER A 52 -1.68 18.38 -10.71
C SER A 52 -0.45 19.25 -10.43
N ARG A 53 0.47 18.82 -9.58
CA ARG A 53 1.73 19.52 -9.29
C ARG A 53 2.66 19.54 -10.51
N LEU A 54 2.79 18.41 -11.20
CA LEU A 54 3.59 18.30 -12.42
C LEU A 54 3.07 19.24 -13.51
N ARG A 55 1.75 19.34 -13.70
CA ARG A 55 1.13 20.30 -14.63
C ARG A 55 1.55 21.73 -14.34
N ARG A 56 1.57 22.13 -13.07
CA ARG A 56 1.99 23.49 -12.66
C ARG A 56 3.48 23.72 -12.90
N LEU A 57 4.32 22.72 -12.56
CA LEU A 57 5.77 22.79 -12.75
C LEU A 57 6.18 22.92 -14.23
N LEU A 58 5.45 22.27 -15.13
CA LEU A 58 5.79 22.19 -16.55
C LEU A 58 5.06 23.23 -17.43
N ALA A 59 4.11 24.01 -16.88
CA ALA A 59 3.24 24.88 -17.64
C ALA A 59 3.97 25.98 -18.44
N ASP A 60 5.14 26.43 -17.98
CA ASP A 60 5.91 27.48 -18.65
C ASP A 60 6.69 26.95 -19.88
N ALA A 61 7.04 25.65 -19.88
CA ALA A 61 7.86 25.04 -20.93
C ALA A 61 7.05 24.19 -21.93
N TYR A 62 5.86 23.75 -21.53
CA TYR A 62 5.04 22.80 -22.27
C TYR A 62 3.56 23.19 -22.26
N THR A 63 2.85 22.87 -23.34
CA THR A 63 1.39 22.91 -23.36
C THR A 63 0.86 21.66 -22.67
N MET A 64 0.32 21.82 -21.46
CA MET A 64 -0.11 20.70 -20.62
C MET A 64 -1.57 20.33 -20.86
N VAL A 65 -1.82 19.17 -21.47
CA VAL A 65 -3.15 18.60 -21.67
C VAL A 65 -3.40 17.52 -20.62
N SER A 66 -4.23 17.84 -19.64
CA SER A 66 -4.57 16.92 -18.54
C SER A 66 -6.02 16.45 -18.67
N LEU A 67 -6.20 15.17 -18.89
CA LEU A 67 -7.49 14.52 -19.07
C LEU A 67 -7.74 13.57 -17.88
N SER A 68 -9.01 13.31 -17.56
CA SER A 68 -9.41 12.22 -16.69
C SER A 68 -10.47 11.39 -17.42
N PHE A 69 -10.33 10.07 -17.32
CA PHE A 69 -11.35 9.14 -17.80
C PHE A 69 -12.33 8.76 -16.69
N GLU A 70 -12.17 9.34 -15.50
CA GLU A 70 -13.18 9.24 -14.45
C GLU A 70 -14.51 9.83 -14.90
N GLY A 71 -15.58 9.10 -14.70
CA GLY A 71 -16.94 9.53 -15.10
C GLY A 71 -17.26 9.42 -16.59
N LEU A 72 -16.33 8.95 -17.43
CA LEU A 72 -16.68 8.54 -18.78
C LEU A 72 -17.45 7.22 -18.72
N GLY A 73 -18.68 7.22 -19.20
CA GLY A 73 -19.48 6.00 -19.37
C GLY A 73 -18.97 5.13 -20.52
N GLU A 74 -19.71 4.10 -20.88
CA GLU A 74 -19.34 3.15 -21.95
C GLU A 74 -19.45 3.75 -23.36
N LYS A 75 -20.32 4.74 -23.58
CA LYS A 75 -20.58 5.33 -24.88
C LYS A 75 -19.34 5.84 -25.63
N PRO A 76 -18.39 6.54 -25.01
CA PRO A 76 -17.13 6.94 -25.65
C PRO A 76 -16.29 5.79 -26.17
N PHE A 77 -16.42 4.62 -25.57
CA PHE A 77 -15.64 3.43 -25.90
C PHE A 77 -16.39 2.41 -26.75
N ALA A 78 -17.59 2.76 -27.23
CA ALA A 78 -18.41 1.86 -28.04
C ALA A 78 -17.85 1.62 -29.44
N ASN A 79 -17.19 2.62 -30.04
CA ASN A 79 -16.55 2.55 -31.35
C ASN A 79 -15.50 3.68 -31.51
N GLU A 80 -14.73 3.64 -32.61
CA GLU A 80 -13.66 4.61 -32.88
C GLU A 80 -14.20 6.04 -33.02
N GLU A 81 -15.30 6.26 -33.72
CA GLU A 81 -15.86 7.59 -33.94
C GLU A 81 -16.23 8.26 -32.62
N ASN A 82 -16.94 7.55 -31.74
CA ASN A 82 -17.31 8.06 -30.43
C ASN A 82 -16.08 8.40 -29.57
N PHE A 83 -15.05 7.55 -29.65
CA PHE A 83 -13.81 7.78 -28.91
C PHE A 83 -13.07 9.00 -29.45
N CYS A 84 -12.85 9.09 -30.75
CA CYS A 84 -12.15 10.21 -31.41
C CYS A 84 -12.82 11.55 -31.09
N GLN A 85 -14.14 11.62 -31.24
CA GLN A 85 -14.91 12.82 -30.94
C GLN A 85 -14.88 13.20 -29.45
N THR A 86 -14.91 12.20 -28.56
CA THR A 86 -14.81 12.44 -27.12
C THR A 86 -13.40 12.90 -26.75
N PHE A 87 -12.36 12.22 -27.24
CA PHE A 87 -10.96 12.58 -26.99
C PHE A 87 -10.67 14.02 -27.40
N MET A 88 -11.00 14.40 -28.63
CA MET A 88 -10.79 15.76 -29.14
C MET A 88 -11.51 16.83 -28.29
N ARG A 89 -12.75 16.56 -27.87
CA ARG A 89 -13.49 17.47 -26.96
C ARG A 89 -12.82 17.59 -25.61
N LEU A 90 -12.29 16.50 -25.04
CA LEU A 90 -11.56 16.53 -23.77
C LEU A 90 -10.26 17.34 -23.92
N VAL A 91 -9.52 17.15 -25.01
CA VAL A 91 -8.30 17.93 -25.28
C VAL A 91 -8.62 19.41 -25.41
N SER A 92 -9.59 19.79 -26.26
CA SER A 92 -10.05 21.17 -26.41
C SER A 92 -10.47 21.79 -25.08
N ARG A 93 -11.19 21.02 -24.23
CA ARG A 93 -11.59 21.48 -22.89
C ARG A 93 -10.40 21.68 -21.96
N ALA A 94 -9.43 20.77 -21.97
CA ALA A 94 -8.24 20.88 -21.14
C ALA A 94 -7.38 22.10 -21.52
N LEU A 95 -7.26 22.40 -22.79
CA LEU A 95 -6.54 23.55 -23.32
C LEU A 95 -7.12 24.91 -22.89
N ARG A 96 -8.37 24.97 -22.38
CA ARG A 96 -8.92 26.21 -21.81
C ARG A 96 -8.16 26.71 -20.58
N PHE A 97 -7.44 25.83 -19.92
CA PHE A 97 -6.66 26.10 -18.71
C PHE A 97 -5.15 26.24 -19.00
N THR A 98 -4.79 26.50 -20.25
CA THR A 98 -3.43 26.77 -20.72
C THR A 98 -3.37 28.17 -21.34
N SER A 99 -2.17 28.58 -21.75
CA SER A 99 -1.96 29.84 -22.48
C SER A 99 -2.41 29.80 -23.96
N GLU A 100 -2.91 28.66 -24.44
CA GLU A 100 -3.27 28.50 -25.84
C GLU A 100 -4.50 29.33 -26.23
N GLN A 101 -4.42 29.95 -27.44
CA GLN A 101 -5.48 30.79 -27.98
C GLN A 101 -6.77 29.95 -28.23
N LYS A 102 -7.91 30.63 -28.21
CA LYS A 102 -9.20 30.00 -28.47
C LYS A 102 -9.24 29.35 -29.86
N SER A 103 -8.71 30.02 -30.90
CA SER A 103 -8.62 29.49 -32.26
C SER A 103 -7.94 28.13 -32.33
N TYR A 104 -6.79 27.98 -31.65
CA TYR A 104 -6.09 26.71 -31.59
C TYR A 104 -6.89 25.61 -30.87
N ARG A 105 -7.58 25.96 -29.80
CA ARG A 105 -8.43 25.01 -29.06
C ARG A 105 -9.64 24.54 -29.90
N ASP A 106 -10.23 25.47 -30.68
CA ASP A 106 -11.37 25.17 -31.52
C ASP A 106 -10.99 24.23 -32.69
N LEU A 107 -9.73 24.30 -33.18
CA LEU A 107 -9.20 23.39 -34.22
C LEU A 107 -9.15 21.92 -33.75
N TRP A 108 -9.04 21.67 -32.44
CA TRP A 108 -9.12 20.30 -31.91
C TRP A 108 -10.49 19.65 -32.09
N ILE A 109 -11.54 20.42 -32.35
CA ILE A 109 -12.90 19.90 -32.56
C ILE A 109 -13.15 19.78 -34.06
N ASN A 110 -12.96 18.58 -34.59
CA ASN A 110 -13.17 18.28 -36.00
C ASN A 110 -14.16 17.14 -36.17
N PRO A 111 -15.39 17.41 -36.70
CA PRO A 111 -16.44 16.39 -36.89
C PRO A 111 -16.11 15.33 -37.94
N ASP A 112 -15.15 15.60 -38.83
CA ASP A 112 -14.76 14.68 -39.90
C ASP A 112 -13.78 13.61 -39.42
N VAL A 113 -13.22 13.74 -38.22
CA VAL A 113 -12.32 12.76 -37.61
C VAL A 113 -13.13 11.63 -36.99
N LYS A 114 -13.32 10.53 -37.74
CA LYS A 114 -14.21 9.41 -37.36
C LYS A 114 -13.46 8.08 -37.16
N SER A 115 -12.17 8.03 -37.50
CA SER A 115 -11.32 6.84 -37.36
C SER A 115 -10.01 7.19 -36.66
N PHE A 116 -9.27 6.16 -36.21
CA PHE A 116 -7.95 6.36 -35.62
C PHE A 116 -6.90 6.86 -36.63
N GLU A 117 -7.05 6.53 -37.92
CA GLU A 117 -6.22 7.12 -38.98
C GLU A 117 -6.43 8.63 -39.06
N ALA A 118 -7.68 9.07 -39.21
CA ALA A 118 -8.01 10.48 -39.26
C ALA A 118 -7.60 11.21 -37.96
N LEU A 119 -7.71 10.56 -36.79
CA LEU A 119 -7.23 11.12 -35.52
C LEU A 119 -5.71 11.22 -35.51
N SER A 120 -5.00 10.24 -36.07
CA SER A 120 -3.54 10.26 -36.19
C SER A 120 -3.07 11.46 -36.99
N ASP A 121 -3.66 11.69 -38.18
CA ASP A 121 -3.34 12.83 -39.02
C ASP A 121 -3.67 14.14 -38.30
N HIS A 122 -4.81 14.21 -37.67
CA HIS A 122 -5.21 15.38 -36.90
C HIS A 122 -4.24 15.69 -35.75
N ILE A 123 -3.74 14.66 -35.04
CA ILE A 123 -2.71 14.84 -34.00
C ILE A 123 -1.41 15.36 -34.63
N THR A 124 -1.01 14.90 -35.82
CA THR A 124 0.15 15.41 -36.55
C THR A 124 0.04 16.92 -36.74
N ASP A 125 -1.06 17.37 -37.34
CA ASP A 125 -1.30 18.80 -37.64
C ASP A 125 -1.30 19.63 -36.34
N MET A 126 -1.95 19.12 -35.30
CA MET A 126 -2.09 19.86 -34.03
C MET A 126 -0.80 19.87 -33.19
N CYS A 127 0.10 18.92 -33.38
CA CYS A 127 1.37 18.84 -32.65
C CYS A 127 2.54 19.48 -33.38
N GLU A 128 2.41 19.83 -34.67
CA GLU A 128 3.44 20.48 -35.43
C GLU A 128 3.87 21.79 -34.78
N GLY A 129 5.18 21.95 -34.52
CA GLY A 129 5.76 23.13 -33.86
C GLY A 129 5.36 23.33 -32.39
N LYS A 130 4.62 22.39 -31.76
CA LYS A 130 4.15 22.47 -30.38
C LYS A 130 4.80 21.40 -29.48
N LYS A 131 5.05 21.77 -28.24
CA LYS A 131 5.51 20.82 -27.21
C LYS A 131 4.34 20.46 -26.27
N ILE A 132 3.47 19.57 -26.72
CA ILE A 132 2.28 19.17 -25.96
C ILE A 132 2.60 17.94 -25.10
N VAL A 133 2.36 18.02 -23.80
CA VAL A 133 2.41 16.88 -22.87
C VAL A 133 0.98 16.43 -22.56
N LEU A 134 0.67 15.20 -22.94
CA LEU A 134 -0.63 14.58 -22.67
C LEU A 134 -0.56 13.77 -21.38
N MET A 135 -1.41 14.09 -20.41
CA MET A 135 -1.61 13.32 -19.18
C MET A 135 -3.02 12.79 -19.15
N ILE A 136 -3.18 11.49 -18.91
CA ILE A 136 -4.50 10.85 -18.77
C ILE A 136 -4.55 10.14 -17.43
N ASP A 137 -5.42 10.60 -16.54
CA ASP A 137 -5.67 9.98 -15.23
C ASP A 137 -6.84 8.99 -15.30
N GLU A 138 -6.89 8.03 -14.37
CA GLU A 138 -7.91 6.98 -14.23
C GLU A 138 -8.09 6.12 -15.50
N VAL A 139 -6.98 5.78 -16.17
CA VAL A 139 -7.01 4.94 -17.38
C VAL A 139 -7.54 3.53 -17.14
N ASP A 140 -7.62 3.09 -15.90
CA ASP A 140 -8.08 1.75 -15.51
C ASP A 140 -9.53 1.49 -15.91
N LYS A 141 -10.37 2.52 -15.87
CA LYS A 141 -11.80 2.41 -16.24
C LYS A 141 -12.02 2.09 -17.71
N SER A 142 -11.02 2.37 -18.53
CA SER A 142 -11.04 2.16 -19.99
C SER A 142 -10.15 1.00 -20.42
N SER A 143 -9.39 0.44 -19.50
CA SER A 143 -8.31 -0.50 -19.79
C SER A 143 -8.79 -1.84 -20.36
N ASN A 144 -10.05 -2.21 -20.12
CA ASN A 144 -10.65 -3.44 -20.66
C ASN A 144 -11.29 -3.23 -22.03
N ASN A 145 -11.18 -2.02 -22.61
CA ASN A 145 -11.84 -1.70 -23.86
C ASN A 145 -10.89 -1.75 -25.05
N ILE A 146 -11.25 -2.51 -26.09
CA ILE A 146 -10.44 -2.71 -27.28
C ILE A 146 -10.19 -1.40 -28.06
N VAL A 147 -11.15 -0.47 -28.04
CA VAL A 147 -11.05 0.84 -28.70
C VAL A 147 -9.94 1.66 -28.04
N PHE A 148 -9.86 1.65 -26.71
CA PHE A 148 -8.77 2.32 -26.00
C PHE A 148 -7.40 1.67 -26.27
N LEU A 149 -7.35 0.34 -26.33
CA LEU A 149 -6.11 -0.37 -26.68
C LEU A 149 -5.64 -0.05 -28.10
N ASN A 150 -6.56 0.09 -29.06
CA ASN A 150 -6.23 0.50 -30.43
C ASN A 150 -5.72 1.95 -30.46
N PHE A 151 -6.32 2.85 -29.69
CA PHE A 151 -5.80 4.21 -29.54
C PHE A 151 -4.36 4.23 -29.01
N LEU A 152 -4.06 3.42 -27.98
CA LEU A 152 -2.69 3.28 -27.49
C LEU A 152 -1.74 2.74 -28.56
N GLY A 153 -2.21 1.83 -29.41
CA GLY A 153 -1.49 1.33 -30.57
C GLY A 153 -1.13 2.48 -31.55
N LYS A 154 -2.06 3.39 -31.82
CA LYS A 154 -1.81 4.57 -32.64
C LYS A 154 -0.82 5.55 -32.01
N LEU A 155 -0.93 5.81 -30.71
CA LEU A 155 0.08 6.63 -30.01
C LEU A 155 1.48 6.01 -30.07
N ARG A 156 1.57 4.68 -30.03
CA ARG A 156 2.82 3.96 -30.19
C ARG A 156 3.39 4.14 -31.59
N GLU A 157 2.59 3.95 -32.64
CA GLU A 157 2.98 4.15 -34.02
C GLU A 157 3.58 5.56 -34.22
N LYS A 158 2.85 6.58 -33.78
CA LYS A 158 3.29 7.98 -33.82
C LYS A 158 4.58 8.23 -33.02
N TYR A 159 4.73 7.61 -31.85
CA TYR A 159 5.96 7.72 -31.06
C TYR A 159 7.18 7.21 -31.83
N LEU A 160 7.05 6.04 -32.50
CA LEU A 160 8.11 5.46 -33.31
C LEU A 160 8.41 6.30 -34.57
N ALA A 161 7.36 6.75 -35.25
CA ALA A 161 7.50 7.60 -36.44
C ALA A 161 8.17 8.97 -36.11
N ARG A 162 7.85 9.55 -34.95
CA ARG A 162 8.51 10.75 -34.45
C ARG A 162 10.00 10.52 -34.18
N ALA A 163 10.37 9.35 -33.65
CA ALA A 163 11.78 9.03 -33.42
C ALA A 163 12.60 8.99 -34.71
N ASP A 164 11.94 8.64 -35.82
CA ASP A 164 12.51 8.63 -37.18
C ASP A 164 12.31 9.97 -37.95
N GLU A 165 11.85 11.04 -37.25
CA GLU A 165 11.56 12.37 -37.84
C GLU A 165 10.53 12.33 -38.97
N ARG A 166 9.60 11.35 -38.96
CA ARG A 166 8.60 11.17 -40.02
C ARG A 166 7.17 11.57 -39.57
N ASP A 167 7.01 12.03 -38.32
CA ASP A 167 5.70 12.43 -37.79
C ASP A 167 5.86 13.43 -36.63
N PHE A 168 4.78 14.20 -36.38
CA PHE A 168 4.60 15.03 -35.21
C PHE A 168 3.59 14.41 -34.28
N THR A 169 3.87 14.42 -32.98
CA THR A 169 2.96 13.88 -31.96
C THR A 169 3.24 14.50 -30.59
N PHE A 170 2.51 14.09 -29.57
CA PHE A 170 2.72 14.57 -28.20
C PHE A 170 4.19 14.46 -27.79
N HIS A 171 4.72 15.52 -27.18
CA HIS A 171 6.09 15.56 -26.68
C HIS A 171 6.33 14.43 -25.67
N SER A 172 5.41 14.25 -24.73
CA SER A 172 5.39 13.15 -23.78
C SER A 172 3.95 12.72 -23.51
N VAL A 173 3.74 11.43 -23.18
CA VAL A 173 2.44 10.90 -22.75
C VAL A 173 2.60 10.23 -21.40
N ILE A 174 1.80 10.65 -20.43
CA ILE A 174 1.78 10.14 -19.08
C ILE A 174 0.41 9.52 -18.83
N LEU A 175 0.36 8.21 -18.62
CA LEU A 175 -0.86 7.52 -18.23
C LEU A 175 -0.80 7.22 -16.73
N ALA A 176 -1.88 7.50 -15.99
CA ALA A 176 -1.95 7.21 -14.56
C ALA A 176 -3.11 6.27 -14.25
N GLY A 177 -2.83 5.25 -13.46
CA GLY A 177 -3.80 4.22 -13.08
C GLY A 177 -3.29 3.25 -12.03
N VAL A 178 -4.11 2.26 -11.69
CA VAL A 178 -3.73 1.16 -10.78
C VAL A 178 -3.10 0.00 -11.57
N TYR A 179 -3.65 -0.30 -12.75
CA TYR A 179 -3.23 -1.45 -13.53
C TYR A 179 -2.12 -1.11 -14.54
N ASP A 180 -1.24 -2.07 -14.76
CA ASP A 180 -0.24 -1.95 -15.83
C ASP A 180 -0.90 -2.26 -17.17
N ILE A 181 -1.02 -1.24 -18.01
CA ILE A 181 -1.61 -1.33 -19.35
C ILE A 181 -0.90 -2.39 -20.21
N ARG A 182 0.38 -2.67 -19.94
CA ARG A 182 1.14 -3.72 -20.63
C ARG A 182 0.57 -5.13 -20.40
N ASN A 183 -0.11 -5.35 -19.28
CA ASN A 183 -0.65 -6.65 -18.87
C ASN A 183 -2.18 -6.76 -19.04
N ILE A 184 -2.85 -5.73 -19.55
CA ILE A 184 -4.31 -5.71 -19.70
C ILE A 184 -4.80 -6.86 -20.59
N LYS A 185 -4.06 -7.18 -21.65
CA LYS A 185 -4.44 -8.30 -22.55
C LYS A 185 -4.47 -9.65 -21.85
N LEU A 186 -3.51 -9.93 -20.97
CA LEU A 186 -3.52 -11.17 -20.18
C LEU A 186 -4.77 -11.28 -19.32
N ARG A 187 -5.22 -10.16 -18.78
CA ARG A 187 -6.44 -10.10 -17.97
C ARG A 187 -7.69 -10.34 -18.81
N LEU A 188 -7.81 -9.71 -19.99
CA LEU A 188 -8.94 -9.94 -20.91
C LEU A 188 -9.05 -11.40 -21.33
N ILE A 189 -7.93 -12.10 -21.50
CA ILE A 189 -7.89 -13.55 -21.79
C ILE A 189 -8.36 -14.34 -20.57
N GLN A 190 -7.89 -13.99 -19.37
CA GLN A 190 -8.24 -14.69 -18.12
C GLN A 190 -9.71 -14.49 -17.73
N GLU A 191 -10.29 -13.30 -18.01
CA GLU A 191 -11.70 -12.98 -17.75
C GLU A 191 -12.65 -13.51 -18.85
N GLY A 192 -12.13 -14.24 -19.87
CA GLY A 192 -12.95 -14.79 -20.95
C GLY A 192 -13.59 -13.75 -21.89
N LEU A 193 -13.16 -12.48 -21.77
CA LEU A 193 -13.65 -11.38 -22.59
C LEU A 193 -12.98 -11.30 -23.97
N HIS A 194 -11.98 -12.15 -24.21
CA HIS A 194 -11.32 -12.29 -25.50
C HIS A 194 -11.68 -13.64 -26.12
N THR A 195 -12.42 -13.60 -27.24
CA THR A 195 -12.62 -14.81 -28.08
C THR A 195 -11.36 -15.05 -28.92
N PRO A 196 -10.91 -16.31 -29.11
CA PRO A 196 -9.66 -16.68 -29.80
C PRO A 196 -9.61 -16.40 -31.32
N LYS A 197 -10.55 -15.62 -31.86
CA LYS A 197 -10.67 -15.35 -33.31
C LYS A 197 -9.98 -14.07 -33.81
N THR A 198 -9.31 -13.31 -32.95
CA THR A 198 -8.53 -12.16 -33.37
C THR A 198 -7.04 -12.51 -33.37
N ASP A 199 -6.43 -12.35 -34.54
CA ASP A 199 -5.01 -12.56 -34.87
C ASP A 199 -4.05 -12.79 -33.69
N GLU A 200 -3.43 -13.97 -33.64
CA GLU A 200 -2.39 -14.34 -32.67
C GLU A 200 -1.21 -13.35 -32.64
N THR A 201 -0.97 -12.61 -33.71
CA THR A 201 0.05 -11.55 -33.79
C THR A 201 -0.27 -10.34 -32.90
N VAL A 202 -1.55 -10.10 -32.58
CA VAL A 202 -1.99 -9.03 -31.68
C VAL A 202 -1.83 -9.43 -30.20
N ILE A 203 -1.77 -10.73 -29.91
CA ILE A 203 -1.71 -11.27 -28.54
C ILE A 203 -0.32 -11.08 -27.91
N ASN A 204 0.74 -11.14 -28.69
CA ASN A 204 2.12 -11.18 -28.17
C ASN A 204 2.79 -9.81 -27.96
N ASN A 205 2.21 -8.71 -28.47
CA ASN A 205 2.78 -7.36 -28.29
C ASN A 205 1.80 -6.44 -27.57
N SER A 206 2.13 -6.04 -26.34
CA SER A 206 1.41 -4.98 -25.66
C SER A 206 1.37 -3.70 -26.53
N PRO A 207 0.21 -3.05 -26.75
CA PRO A 207 0.15 -1.80 -27.51
C PRO A 207 0.93 -0.66 -26.83
N TRP A 208 1.38 -0.85 -25.60
CA TRP A 208 2.10 0.13 -24.79
C TRP A 208 3.51 -0.31 -24.39
N ASN A 209 4.16 -1.19 -25.17
CA ASN A 209 5.51 -1.68 -24.89
C ASN A 209 6.63 -0.62 -25.10
N ILE A 210 6.30 0.54 -25.66
CA ILE A 210 7.18 1.71 -25.76
C ILE A 210 7.33 2.47 -24.44
N ALA A 211 6.40 2.22 -23.49
CA ALA A 211 6.43 2.90 -22.20
C ALA A 211 7.66 2.52 -21.40
N VAL A 212 8.42 3.53 -21.01
CA VAL A 212 9.54 3.37 -20.11
C VAL A 212 9.03 3.00 -18.72
N GLN A 213 9.74 2.11 -18.03
CA GLN A 213 9.41 1.75 -16.66
C GLN A 213 9.51 2.96 -15.73
N PHE A 214 8.43 3.28 -15.04
CA PHE A 214 8.41 4.33 -14.04
C PHE A 214 9.03 3.83 -12.74
N LYS A 215 10.23 4.35 -12.42
CA LYS A 215 11.02 3.92 -11.25
C LYS A 215 11.00 4.92 -10.09
N VAL A 216 10.29 6.05 -10.24
CA VAL A 216 10.20 7.05 -9.18
C VAL A 216 9.40 6.47 -8.02
N ASP A 217 10.00 6.45 -6.83
CA ASP A 217 9.29 6.06 -5.63
C ASP A 217 8.34 7.19 -5.21
N MET A 218 7.05 6.86 -5.15
CA MET A 218 5.98 7.80 -4.79
C MET A 218 5.67 7.79 -3.29
N SER A 219 6.21 6.83 -2.52
CA SER A 219 6.06 6.80 -1.05
C SER A 219 6.89 7.92 -0.41
N PHE A 220 6.42 8.48 0.68
CA PHE A 220 7.13 9.54 1.38
C PHE A 220 8.20 8.96 2.31
N SER A 221 9.43 9.44 2.22
CA SER A 221 10.47 9.18 3.21
C SER A 221 10.17 9.91 4.53
N ALA A 222 10.78 9.51 5.63
CA ALA A 222 10.66 10.20 6.90
C ALA A 222 11.07 11.68 6.78
N SER A 223 12.17 11.97 6.07
CA SER A 223 12.63 13.35 5.82
C SER A 223 11.66 14.17 4.96
N GLU A 224 10.96 13.54 4.03
CA GLU A 224 9.90 14.23 3.28
C GLU A 224 8.67 14.51 4.17
N ILE A 225 8.29 13.57 5.06
CA ILE A 225 7.21 13.78 6.05
C ILE A 225 7.55 14.95 6.98
N GLU A 226 8.81 15.08 7.40
CA GLU A 226 9.26 16.23 8.21
C GLU A 226 8.91 17.57 7.56
N THR A 227 8.99 17.70 6.23
CA THR A 227 8.68 18.94 5.53
C THR A 227 7.23 19.39 5.73
N MET A 228 6.30 18.45 5.79
CA MET A 228 4.89 18.71 6.06
C MET A 228 4.67 19.07 7.52
N LEU A 229 5.32 18.36 8.46
CA LEU A 229 5.24 18.65 9.90
C LEU A 229 5.89 19.98 10.24
N LEU A 230 6.99 20.37 9.60
CA LEU A 230 7.60 21.70 9.74
C LEU A 230 6.65 22.81 9.32
N ALA A 231 5.89 22.63 8.23
CA ALA A 231 4.89 23.60 7.81
C ALA A 231 3.75 23.72 8.83
N TYR A 232 3.31 22.60 9.41
CA TYR A 232 2.31 22.58 10.47
C TYR A 232 2.82 23.26 11.75
N GLU A 233 4.03 22.89 12.21
CA GLU A 233 4.64 23.45 13.41
C GLU A 233 4.83 24.96 13.34
N LYS A 234 5.17 25.48 12.15
CA LYS A 234 5.26 26.92 11.93
C LYS A 234 3.94 27.66 12.20
N ASP A 235 2.82 27.03 11.86
CA ASP A 235 1.50 27.65 12.00
C ASP A 235 0.90 27.44 13.40
N HIS A 236 1.21 26.32 14.08
CA HIS A 236 0.55 25.89 15.34
C HIS A 236 1.44 25.94 16.58
N GLN A 237 2.78 25.92 16.44
CA GLN A 237 3.75 25.99 17.54
C GLN A 237 3.51 24.96 18.66
N THR A 238 3.34 23.71 18.28
CA THR A 238 3.03 22.61 19.22
C THR A 238 4.21 22.18 20.07
N GLY A 239 5.44 22.47 19.65
CA GLY A 239 6.67 22.02 20.31
C GLY A 239 7.01 20.55 20.04
N MET A 240 6.43 19.95 18.96
CA MET A 240 6.66 18.54 18.63
C MET A 240 8.11 18.23 18.29
N ALA A 241 8.59 17.05 18.65
CA ALA A 241 9.86 16.49 18.19
C ALA A 241 9.70 15.96 16.74
N ILE A 242 9.78 16.87 15.76
CA ILE A 242 9.40 16.65 14.35
C ILE A 242 10.00 15.36 13.78
N SER A 243 11.31 15.14 13.97
CA SER A 243 12.00 13.97 13.42
C SER A 243 11.51 12.66 14.05
N GLU A 244 11.26 12.64 15.36
CA GLU A 244 10.73 11.46 16.05
C GLU A 244 9.32 11.12 15.57
N VAL A 245 8.45 12.13 15.47
CA VAL A 245 7.07 11.98 14.99
C VAL A 245 7.07 11.52 13.53
N ALA A 246 7.90 12.13 12.67
CA ALA A 246 8.00 11.75 11.26
C ALA A 246 8.49 10.30 11.07
N ASN A 247 9.47 9.86 11.86
CA ASN A 247 9.96 8.49 11.84
C ASN A 247 8.89 7.49 12.29
N GLU A 248 8.13 7.81 13.34
CA GLU A 248 7.04 6.95 13.83
C GLU A 248 5.90 6.88 12.80
N ILE A 249 5.51 8.00 12.18
CA ILE A 249 4.54 8.02 11.07
C ILE A 249 5.04 7.15 9.92
N HIS A 250 6.30 7.31 9.52
CA HIS A 250 6.89 6.51 8.44
C HIS A 250 6.93 5.02 8.79
N HIS A 251 7.26 4.65 10.03
CA HIS A 251 7.26 3.27 10.51
C HIS A 251 5.92 2.58 10.27
N TYR A 252 4.79 3.22 10.62
CA TYR A 252 3.47 2.63 10.45
C TYR A 252 2.96 2.68 9.02
N THR A 253 3.24 3.75 8.29
CA THR A 253 2.66 4.01 6.97
C THR A 253 3.52 3.52 5.81
N GLY A 254 4.82 3.27 6.03
CA GLY A 254 5.79 3.07 4.94
C GLY A 254 5.78 4.23 3.95
N GLY A 255 5.41 5.43 4.39
CA GLY A 255 5.27 6.61 3.53
C GLY A 255 4.06 6.59 2.60
N TYR A 256 3.06 5.75 2.81
CA TYR A 256 1.84 5.70 1.99
C TYR A 256 1.06 7.02 2.12
N PRO A 257 0.89 7.83 1.06
CA PRO A 257 0.47 9.22 1.18
C PRO A 257 -0.80 9.46 1.99
N VAL A 258 -1.90 8.73 1.70
CA VAL A 258 -3.15 8.95 2.44
C VAL A 258 -3.03 8.52 3.90
N LEU A 259 -2.25 7.46 4.21
CA LEU A 259 -2.06 7.02 5.59
C LEU A 259 -1.25 8.04 6.40
N VAL A 260 -0.25 8.67 5.78
CA VAL A 260 0.52 9.77 6.40
C VAL A 260 -0.42 10.92 6.74
N SER A 261 -1.23 11.38 5.76
CA SER A 261 -2.21 12.45 5.99
C SER A 261 -3.28 12.06 7.01
N SER A 262 -3.74 10.80 7.02
CA SER A 262 -4.74 10.33 7.99
C SER A 262 -4.22 10.37 9.42
N ILE A 263 -2.99 9.91 9.67
CA ILE A 263 -2.39 9.99 11.02
C ILE A 263 -2.35 11.45 11.47
N CYS A 264 -1.82 12.35 10.63
CA CYS A 264 -1.73 13.77 10.97
C CYS A 264 -3.10 14.37 11.23
N LYS A 265 -4.10 14.04 10.41
CA LYS A 265 -5.48 14.51 10.56
C LYS A 265 -6.09 14.08 11.89
N TYR A 266 -5.93 12.81 12.29
CA TYR A 266 -6.44 12.30 13.56
C TYR A 266 -5.76 12.95 14.77
N ILE A 267 -4.45 13.19 14.69
CA ILE A 267 -3.74 13.89 15.77
C ILE A 267 -4.25 15.33 15.92
N ASP A 268 -4.47 16.02 14.81
CA ASP A 268 -4.94 17.41 14.77
C ASP A 268 -6.40 17.55 15.24
N GLU A 269 -7.31 16.67 14.73
CA GLU A 269 -8.75 16.86 14.92
C GLU A 269 -9.33 16.07 16.10
N GLU A 270 -8.76 14.90 16.48
CA GLU A 270 -9.39 13.98 17.45
C GLU A 270 -8.53 13.66 18.68
N LEU A 271 -7.21 13.88 18.59
CA LEU A 271 -6.28 13.51 19.67
C LEU A 271 -5.67 14.73 20.38
N GLU A 272 -6.41 15.84 20.43
CA GLU A 272 -6.04 17.05 21.18
C GLU A 272 -4.62 17.56 20.87
N ASN A 273 -4.20 17.42 19.60
CA ASN A 273 -2.85 17.81 19.14
C ASN A 273 -1.71 17.05 19.86
N ASN A 274 -1.91 15.81 20.21
CA ASN A 274 -0.88 14.97 20.84
C ASN A 274 0.19 14.54 19.81
N TRP A 275 1.06 15.48 19.41
CA TRP A 275 2.15 15.27 18.45
C TRP A 275 3.34 14.56 19.10
N THR A 276 3.10 13.35 19.58
CA THR A 276 4.11 12.44 20.15
C THR A 276 4.07 11.08 19.45
N THR A 277 5.04 10.22 19.69
CA THR A 277 5.00 8.83 19.21
C THR A 277 3.79 8.07 19.74
N THR A 278 3.34 8.37 20.95
CA THR A 278 2.10 7.80 21.51
C THR A 278 0.88 8.28 20.76
N GLY A 279 0.78 9.60 20.45
CA GLY A 279 -0.31 10.13 19.64
C GLY A 279 -0.38 9.53 18.24
N VAL A 280 0.78 9.24 17.61
CA VAL A 280 0.83 8.50 16.34
C VAL A 280 0.23 7.10 16.48
N ARG A 281 0.57 6.37 17.56
CA ARG A 281 0.02 5.04 17.83
C ARG A 281 -1.49 5.08 18.08
N ASP A 282 -1.97 6.10 18.76
CA ASP A 282 -3.41 6.29 19.00
C ASP A 282 -4.15 6.61 17.70
N ALA A 283 -3.57 7.43 16.82
CA ALA A 283 -4.12 7.67 15.48
C ALA A 283 -4.18 6.37 14.65
N VAL A 284 -3.17 5.52 14.72
CA VAL A 284 -3.19 4.21 14.06
C VAL A 284 -4.35 3.34 14.57
N LYS A 285 -4.62 3.34 15.89
CA LYS A 285 -5.78 2.61 16.46
C LYS A 285 -7.11 3.11 15.90
N LEU A 286 -7.26 4.42 15.74
CA LEU A 286 -8.45 5.01 15.12
C LEU A 286 -8.58 4.59 13.66
N ILE A 287 -7.52 4.71 12.87
CA ILE A 287 -7.48 4.29 11.46
C ILE A 287 -7.88 2.81 11.29
N LEU A 288 -7.41 1.93 12.18
CA LEU A 288 -7.73 0.50 12.10
C LEU A 288 -9.20 0.18 12.39
N LYS A 289 -9.94 1.06 13.05
CA LYS A 289 -11.39 0.91 13.31
C LYS A 289 -12.26 1.41 12.17
N GLU A 290 -11.70 2.26 11.30
CA GLU A 290 -12.46 2.85 10.21
C GLU A 290 -12.83 1.87 9.11
N ASN A 291 -13.96 2.16 8.48
CA ASN A 291 -14.36 1.56 7.21
C ASN A 291 -14.01 2.52 6.05
N ALA A 292 -12.73 2.86 5.91
CA ALA A 292 -12.27 3.76 4.85
C ALA A 292 -12.23 3.06 3.48
N PRO A 293 -12.47 3.78 2.37
CA PRO A 293 -12.47 3.21 1.00
C PRO A 293 -11.16 2.48 0.64
N LEU A 294 -10.04 2.86 1.23
CA LEU A 294 -8.76 2.19 1.07
C LEU A 294 -8.83 0.75 1.60
N PHE A 295 -9.39 0.57 2.79
CA PHE A 295 -9.50 -0.74 3.43
C PHE A 295 -10.60 -1.60 2.83
N GLU A 296 -11.72 -1.00 2.41
CA GLU A 296 -12.74 -1.71 1.64
C GLU A 296 -12.15 -2.29 0.36
N SER A 297 -11.36 -1.50 -0.37
CA SER A 297 -10.67 -1.97 -1.58
C SER A 297 -9.64 -3.05 -1.26
N LEU A 298 -8.89 -2.92 -0.16
CA LEU A 298 -7.91 -3.92 0.28
C LEU A 298 -8.58 -5.27 0.56
N ILE A 299 -9.63 -5.27 1.38
CA ILE A 299 -10.36 -6.49 1.75
C ILE A 299 -11.05 -7.11 0.53
N LYS A 300 -11.70 -6.28 -0.30
CA LYS A 300 -12.33 -6.75 -1.53
C LYS A 300 -11.32 -7.44 -2.47
N ASN A 301 -10.16 -6.84 -2.69
CA ASN A 301 -9.13 -7.42 -3.56
C ASN A 301 -8.60 -8.76 -3.03
N LEU A 302 -8.49 -8.92 -1.71
CA LEU A 302 -8.14 -10.21 -1.09
C LEU A 302 -9.26 -11.23 -1.25
N ALA A 303 -10.52 -10.82 -1.06
CA ALA A 303 -11.67 -11.71 -1.23
C ALA A 303 -11.86 -12.17 -2.69
N ASP A 304 -11.62 -11.27 -3.65
CA ASP A 304 -11.78 -11.55 -5.09
C ASP A 304 -10.59 -12.33 -5.69
N ASN A 305 -9.45 -12.47 -4.98
CA ASN A 305 -8.23 -13.13 -5.47
C ASN A 305 -7.68 -14.12 -4.44
N GLU A 306 -8.14 -15.36 -4.52
CA GLU A 306 -7.78 -16.44 -3.59
C GLU A 306 -6.25 -16.64 -3.48
N GLN A 307 -5.54 -16.72 -4.62
CA GLN A 307 -4.08 -16.90 -4.63
C GLN A 307 -3.34 -15.72 -3.96
N LEU A 308 -3.84 -14.49 -4.13
CA LEU A 308 -3.27 -13.33 -3.45
C LEU A 308 -3.56 -13.38 -1.95
N SER A 309 -4.76 -13.78 -1.59
CA SER A 309 -5.17 -14.00 -0.19
C SER A 309 -4.27 -15.04 0.49
N ASP A 310 -4.04 -16.17 -0.18
CA ASP A 310 -3.19 -17.26 0.32
C ASP A 310 -1.74 -16.82 0.49
N MET A 311 -1.19 -16.07 -0.48
CA MET A 311 0.17 -15.54 -0.39
C MET A 311 0.30 -14.55 0.78
N VAL A 312 -0.67 -13.65 0.96
CA VAL A 312 -0.68 -12.70 2.08
C VAL A 312 -0.84 -13.43 3.41
N TYR A 313 -1.73 -14.42 3.47
CA TYR A 313 -1.92 -15.29 4.64
C TYR A 313 -0.62 -16.03 4.99
N ASP A 314 0.04 -16.64 4.00
CA ASP A 314 1.30 -17.35 4.21
C ASP A 314 2.40 -16.40 4.74
N ILE A 315 2.53 -15.21 4.18
CA ILE A 315 3.52 -14.22 4.64
C ILE A 315 3.21 -13.78 6.08
N LEU A 316 1.96 -13.41 6.38
CA LEU A 316 1.59 -12.81 7.65
C LEU A 316 1.39 -13.82 8.77
N MET A 317 0.62 -14.87 8.48
CA MET A 317 0.18 -15.80 9.52
C MET A 317 1.14 -16.99 9.65
N LEU A 318 1.76 -17.39 8.54
CA LEU A 318 2.57 -18.59 8.48
C LEU A 318 4.08 -18.30 8.41
N GLY A 319 4.48 -17.03 8.22
CA GLY A 319 5.89 -16.64 8.12
C GLY A 319 6.58 -17.13 6.84
N GLY A 320 5.78 -17.37 5.79
CA GLY A 320 6.26 -17.80 4.48
C GLY A 320 7.23 -16.77 3.87
N ARG A 321 8.20 -17.27 3.12
CA ARG A 321 9.23 -16.45 2.48
C ARG A 321 9.06 -16.54 0.96
N TRP A 322 8.70 -15.44 0.35
CA TRP A 322 8.52 -15.35 -1.09
C TRP A 322 9.60 -14.46 -1.70
N SER A 323 10.25 -14.95 -2.75
CA SER A 323 11.20 -14.14 -3.51
C SER A 323 10.46 -13.01 -4.21
N PHE A 324 11.02 -11.80 -4.17
CA PHE A 324 10.46 -10.64 -4.87
C PHE A 324 10.86 -10.71 -6.35
N THR A 325 10.01 -11.34 -7.17
CA THR A 325 10.20 -11.45 -8.61
C THR A 325 8.90 -11.21 -9.35
N PHE A 326 8.97 -10.45 -10.44
CA PHE A 326 7.80 -10.19 -11.30
C PHE A 326 7.40 -11.37 -12.19
N ASP A 327 8.19 -12.43 -12.22
CA ASP A 327 7.80 -13.70 -12.86
C ASP A 327 6.63 -14.38 -12.12
N ASN A 328 6.42 -14.04 -10.85
CA ASN A 328 5.24 -14.45 -10.10
C ASN A 328 4.09 -13.46 -10.34
N PRO A 329 3.02 -13.86 -11.07
CA PRO A 329 1.92 -12.95 -11.41
C PRO A 329 1.12 -12.48 -10.19
N VAL A 330 1.03 -13.30 -9.14
CA VAL A 330 0.33 -12.98 -7.89
C VAL A 330 1.09 -11.90 -7.13
N LEU A 331 2.42 -12.03 -7.04
CA LEU A 331 3.27 -10.98 -6.47
C LEU A 331 3.12 -9.68 -7.26
N GLY A 332 3.20 -9.75 -8.59
CA GLY A 332 3.00 -8.59 -9.46
C GLY A 332 1.65 -7.91 -9.25
N LEU A 333 0.58 -8.67 -8.99
CA LEU A 333 -0.74 -8.14 -8.65
C LEU A 333 -0.71 -7.39 -7.30
N GLY A 334 -0.16 -8.01 -6.27
CA GLY A 334 -0.05 -7.41 -4.94
C GLY A 334 0.82 -6.15 -4.92
N VAL A 335 1.91 -6.11 -5.69
CA VAL A 335 2.74 -4.90 -5.86
C VAL A 335 1.95 -3.77 -6.52
N ARG A 336 1.14 -4.06 -7.55
CA ARG A 336 0.26 -3.06 -8.19
C ARG A 336 -0.78 -2.48 -7.24
N TYR A 337 -1.35 -3.31 -6.37
CA TYR A 337 -2.26 -2.84 -5.33
C TYR A 337 -1.55 -2.07 -4.21
N GLY A 338 -0.21 -2.10 -4.17
CA GLY A 338 0.58 -1.47 -3.11
C GLY A 338 0.65 -2.30 -1.83
N TYR A 339 0.39 -3.63 -1.91
CA TYR A 339 0.40 -4.51 -0.74
C TYR A 339 1.79 -5.06 -0.42
N PHE A 340 2.64 -5.22 -1.43
CA PHE A 340 3.98 -5.75 -1.28
C PHE A 340 5.05 -4.72 -1.62
N LYS A 341 6.16 -4.79 -0.90
CA LYS A 341 7.41 -4.10 -1.21
C LYS A 341 8.57 -5.10 -1.25
N ASP A 342 9.63 -4.72 -1.96
CA ASP A 342 10.89 -5.42 -1.91
C ASP A 342 11.63 -5.12 -0.59
N SER A 343 12.05 -6.16 0.07
CA SER A 343 12.95 -6.09 1.22
C SER A 343 14.05 -7.12 1.02
N ASP A 344 15.17 -6.66 0.46
CA ASP A 344 16.35 -7.49 0.19
C ASP A 344 16.04 -8.75 -0.64
N GLY A 345 15.29 -8.57 -1.74
CA GLY A 345 14.89 -9.65 -2.64
C GLY A 345 13.73 -10.51 -2.13
N ARG A 346 13.07 -10.09 -1.05
CA ARG A 346 11.91 -10.79 -0.45
C ARG A 346 10.66 -9.93 -0.47
N ALA A 347 9.52 -10.56 -0.72
CA ALA A 347 8.22 -9.90 -0.63
C ALA A 347 7.84 -9.69 0.84
N LYS A 348 7.58 -8.44 1.21
CA LYS A 348 6.99 -8.06 2.52
C LYS A 348 5.75 -7.22 2.31
N ILE A 349 4.86 -7.19 3.30
CA ILE A 349 3.73 -6.26 3.29
C ILE A 349 4.28 -4.83 3.31
N ALA A 350 3.68 -3.96 2.52
CA ALA A 350 4.22 -2.63 2.23
C ALA A 350 4.34 -1.73 3.46
N ASN A 351 3.40 -1.84 4.40
CA ASN A 351 3.40 -1.04 5.62
C ASN A 351 2.68 -1.74 6.79
N LYS A 352 2.93 -1.26 8.00
CA LYS A 352 2.39 -1.83 9.25
C LYS A 352 0.86 -1.74 9.34
N ILE A 353 0.26 -0.66 8.86
CA ILE A 353 -1.21 -0.49 8.90
C ILE A 353 -1.90 -1.54 8.02
N PHE A 354 -1.37 -1.82 6.82
CA PHE A 354 -1.89 -2.89 5.96
C PHE A 354 -1.71 -4.26 6.61
N GLU A 355 -0.52 -4.50 7.18
CA GLU A 355 -0.24 -5.73 7.91
C GLU A 355 -1.28 -5.98 9.02
N LEU A 356 -1.50 -5.00 9.89
CA LEU A 356 -2.48 -5.06 10.97
C LEU A 356 -3.91 -5.27 10.45
N ARG A 357 -4.30 -4.55 9.39
CA ARG A 357 -5.63 -4.67 8.81
C ARG A 357 -5.88 -6.05 8.18
N MET A 358 -4.88 -6.59 7.48
CA MET A 358 -4.95 -7.92 6.88
C MET A 358 -4.98 -9.02 7.96
N ILE A 359 -4.20 -8.90 9.03
CA ILE A 359 -4.26 -9.81 10.19
C ILE A 359 -5.66 -9.81 10.79
N ASN A 360 -6.24 -8.62 11.05
CA ASN A 360 -7.60 -8.50 11.57
C ASN A 360 -8.64 -9.16 10.64
N TYR A 361 -8.48 -9.00 9.34
CA TYR A 361 -9.34 -9.64 8.34
C TYR A 361 -9.27 -11.18 8.43
N PHE A 362 -8.07 -11.75 8.43
CA PHE A 362 -7.91 -13.21 8.48
C PHE A 362 -8.39 -13.79 9.81
N VAL A 363 -8.09 -13.15 10.93
CA VAL A 363 -8.59 -13.58 12.24
C VAL A 363 -10.12 -13.56 12.28
N SER A 364 -10.75 -12.49 11.75
CA SER A 364 -12.21 -12.39 11.70
C SER A 364 -12.84 -13.43 10.76
N LYS A 365 -12.21 -13.70 9.62
CA LYS A 365 -12.66 -14.73 8.67
C LYS A 365 -12.63 -16.12 9.30
N ASP A 366 -11.53 -16.48 9.96
CA ASP A 366 -11.39 -17.77 10.64
C ASP A 366 -12.37 -17.93 11.82
N GLN A 367 -12.69 -16.84 12.53
CA GLN A 367 -13.72 -16.85 13.58
C GLN A 367 -15.10 -17.19 13.01
N LEU A 368 -15.45 -16.65 11.85
CA LEU A 368 -16.72 -16.92 11.18
C LEU A 368 -16.79 -18.36 10.64
N GLU A 369 -15.73 -18.85 10.02
CA GLU A 369 -15.70 -20.18 9.39
C GLU A 369 -15.71 -21.33 10.42
N LYS A 370 -15.02 -21.16 11.54
CA LYS A 370 -14.87 -22.23 12.54
C LYS A 370 -15.99 -22.27 13.58
N LEU A 371 -16.90 -21.27 13.62
CA LEU A 371 -18.05 -21.18 14.55
C LEU A 371 -17.73 -21.70 15.96
N LYS A 372 -16.49 -21.49 16.47
CA LYS A 372 -16.03 -22.07 17.74
C LYS A 372 -15.77 -21.00 18.79
N PRO A 373 -15.80 -21.39 20.04
CA PRO A 373 -16.31 -20.60 21.13
C PRO A 373 -15.63 -19.25 21.19
N SER A 374 -16.45 -18.20 21.19
CA SER A 374 -16.04 -16.87 21.63
C SER A 374 -15.19 -17.02 22.89
N ILE A 375 -14.02 -16.43 22.91
CA ILE A 375 -13.24 -16.28 24.14
C ILE A 375 -14.19 -15.68 25.17
N PRO A 376 -14.42 -16.32 26.31
CA PRO A 376 -15.38 -15.83 27.26
C PRO A 376 -15.08 -14.39 27.67
N THR A 377 -16.06 -13.53 27.68
CA THR A 377 -15.93 -12.11 28.12
C THR A 377 -15.30 -12.00 29.52
N THR A 378 -15.46 -13.02 30.35
CA THR A 378 -14.81 -13.15 31.68
C THR A 378 -13.28 -13.22 31.61
N LEU A 379 -12.71 -13.72 30.51
CA LEU A 379 -11.23 -13.72 30.32
C LEU A 379 -10.69 -12.32 30.09
N GLN A 380 -11.43 -11.46 29.42
CA GLN A 380 -11.03 -10.09 29.14
C GLN A 380 -10.96 -9.26 30.43
N SER A 381 -11.92 -9.40 31.34
CA SER A 381 -11.96 -8.68 32.63
C SER A 381 -10.78 -9.00 33.55
N ASP A 382 -10.21 -10.20 33.44
CA ASP A 382 -9.08 -10.61 34.27
C ASP A 382 -7.74 -10.12 33.67
N ILE A 383 -7.64 -10.04 32.33
CA ILE A 383 -6.42 -9.64 31.63
C ILE A 383 -6.29 -8.11 31.59
N VAL A 384 -7.43 -7.40 31.52
CA VAL A 384 -7.47 -5.94 31.50
C VAL A 384 -8.15 -5.44 32.76
N GLN A 385 -7.36 -4.94 33.70
CA GLN A 385 -7.84 -4.39 34.97
C GLN A 385 -7.47 -2.91 35.06
N ASP A 386 -8.42 -2.07 35.43
CA ASP A 386 -8.23 -0.60 35.57
C ASP A 386 -7.60 0.06 34.34
N GLY A 387 -7.94 -0.42 33.13
CA GLY A 387 -7.39 0.10 31.88
C GLY A 387 -5.97 -0.39 31.56
N LYS A 388 -5.34 -1.19 32.40
CA LYS A 388 -4.01 -1.77 32.19
C LYS A 388 -4.10 -3.21 31.71
N PHE A 389 -3.31 -3.55 30.69
CA PHE A 389 -3.17 -4.90 30.19
C PHE A 389 -2.10 -5.65 30.98
N ASN A 390 -2.43 -6.85 31.44
CA ASN A 390 -1.48 -7.72 32.12
C ASN A 390 -1.06 -8.87 31.20
N MET A 391 0.14 -8.76 30.62
CA MET A 391 0.65 -9.75 29.68
C MET A 391 0.95 -11.09 30.35
N GLN A 392 1.40 -11.11 31.62
CA GLN A 392 1.61 -12.34 32.35
C GLN A 392 0.29 -13.14 32.47
N ILE A 393 -0.77 -12.50 32.97
CA ILE A 393 -2.10 -13.15 33.09
C ILE A 393 -2.60 -13.58 31.70
N CYS A 394 -2.35 -12.79 30.67
CA CYS A 394 -2.70 -13.14 29.30
C CYS A 394 -2.04 -14.45 28.85
N LEU A 395 -0.75 -14.62 29.06
CA LEU A 395 -0.01 -15.83 28.70
C LEU A 395 -0.41 -17.03 29.55
N GLU A 396 -0.63 -16.84 30.85
CA GLU A 396 -1.13 -17.90 31.75
C GLU A 396 -2.50 -18.43 31.30
N LYS A 397 -3.39 -17.52 30.88
CA LYS A 397 -4.72 -17.91 30.35
C LYS A 397 -4.63 -18.50 28.96
N PHE A 398 -3.73 -17.99 28.11
CA PHE A 398 -3.45 -18.58 26.81
C PHE A 398 -2.98 -20.03 26.95
N ALA A 399 -2.07 -20.32 27.88
CA ALA A 399 -1.60 -21.67 28.15
C ALA A 399 -2.75 -22.63 28.51
N LYS A 400 -3.67 -22.18 29.37
CA LYS A 400 -4.88 -22.98 29.73
C LYS A 400 -5.80 -23.17 28.51
N TYR A 401 -6.04 -22.08 27.74
CA TYR A 401 -6.87 -22.14 26.54
C TYR A 401 -6.26 -23.09 25.49
N TYR A 402 -4.94 -23.02 25.26
CA TYR A 402 -4.23 -23.87 24.36
C TYR A 402 -4.39 -25.37 24.70
N HIS A 403 -4.17 -25.75 25.95
CA HIS A 403 -4.35 -27.14 26.43
C HIS A 403 -5.79 -27.66 26.34
N GLN A 404 -6.77 -26.79 26.45
CA GLN A 404 -8.20 -27.21 26.37
C GLN A 404 -8.66 -27.45 24.93
N HIS A 405 -8.08 -26.75 23.94
CA HIS A 405 -8.55 -26.74 22.56
C HIS A 405 -7.63 -27.45 21.59
N TYR A 406 -6.40 -27.72 22.00
CA TYR A 406 -5.42 -28.41 21.17
C TYR A 406 -5.35 -29.90 21.52
N SER A 407 -5.70 -30.77 20.55
CA SER A 407 -5.61 -32.22 20.74
C SER A 407 -4.32 -32.77 20.08
N GLU A 408 -3.72 -33.78 20.71
CA GLU A 408 -2.44 -34.43 20.39
C GLU A 408 -2.35 -35.03 18.97
N LYS A 409 -3.38 -34.93 18.14
CA LYS A 409 -3.46 -35.64 16.84
C LYS A 409 -2.73 -34.97 15.69
N ASP A 410 -2.30 -33.70 15.84
CA ASP A 410 -1.65 -32.98 14.73
C ASP A 410 -0.13 -32.95 14.93
N ALA A 411 0.55 -34.04 14.61
CA ALA A 411 2.02 -34.15 14.59
C ALA A 411 2.72 -33.20 13.60
N THR A 412 1.97 -32.38 12.87
CA THR A 412 2.44 -31.42 11.87
C THR A 412 2.42 -29.98 12.33
N PHE A 413 2.08 -29.73 13.63
CA PHE A 413 2.08 -28.40 14.19
C PHE A 413 3.46 -27.75 14.08
N ILE A 414 3.51 -26.62 13.38
CA ILE A 414 4.75 -25.88 13.13
C ILE A 414 4.62 -24.54 13.89
N GLU A 415 5.74 -23.91 14.24
CA GLU A 415 5.85 -22.60 14.88
C GLU A 415 4.95 -21.51 14.25
N ARG A 416 4.66 -21.64 12.99
CA ARG A 416 3.74 -20.77 12.25
C ARG A 416 2.28 -20.90 12.74
N GLU A 417 1.81 -22.08 13.15
CA GLU A 417 0.48 -22.28 13.72
C GLU A 417 0.39 -21.77 15.15
N ALA A 418 1.47 -21.90 15.91
CA ALA A 418 1.59 -21.34 17.26
C ALA A 418 1.34 -19.82 17.28
N ARG A 419 1.91 -19.08 16.32
CA ARG A 419 1.68 -17.65 16.17
C ARG A 419 0.23 -17.33 15.88
N PHE A 420 -0.37 -18.05 14.94
CA PHE A 420 -1.78 -17.89 14.60
C PHE A 420 -2.68 -18.08 15.83
N PHE A 421 -2.47 -19.16 16.59
CA PHE A 421 -3.25 -19.41 17.80
C PHE A 421 -3.10 -18.31 18.84
N PHE A 422 -1.90 -17.79 19.03
CA PHE A 422 -1.68 -16.70 19.97
C PHE A 422 -2.35 -15.40 19.50
N LEU A 423 -2.21 -15.03 18.23
CA LEU A 423 -2.88 -13.85 17.67
C LEU A 423 -4.40 -13.98 17.68
N PHE A 424 -4.91 -15.18 17.39
CA PHE A 424 -6.34 -15.49 17.45
C PHE A 424 -6.90 -15.34 18.87
N PHE A 425 -6.16 -15.78 19.88
CA PHE A 425 -6.52 -15.60 21.28
C PHE A 425 -6.42 -14.14 21.72
N LEU A 426 -5.39 -13.43 21.30
CA LEU A 426 -5.05 -12.09 21.75
C LEU A 426 -5.99 -11.01 21.16
N ASN A 427 -6.32 -11.13 19.88
CA ASN A 427 -7.02 -10.08 19.14
C ASN A 427 -8.40 -9.68 19.74
N PRO A 428 -9.28 -10.61 20.15
CA PRO A 428 -10.53 -10.27 20.82
C PRO A 428 -10.33 -9.56 22.17
N ILE A 429 -9.22 -9.85 22.87
CA ILE A 429 -8.91 -9.24 24.17
C ILE A 429 -8.48 -7.79 24.00
N LEU A 430 -7.71 -7.51 22.96
CA LEU A 430 -7.28 -6.15 22.62
C LEU A 430 -8.46 -5.25 22.21
N ASN A 431 -9.47 -5.83 21.55
CA ASN A 431 -10.79 -5.27 21.25
C ASN A 431 -10.81 -3.76 20.97
N GLY A 432 -9.98 -3.33 20.01
CA GLY A 432 -9.91 -1.94 19.57
C GLY A 432 -9.27 -0.96 20.56
N ARG A 433 -8.78 -1.41 21.72
CA ARG A 433 -7.95 -0.61 22.64
C ARG A 433 -6.46 -0.81 22.39
N GLY A 434 -6.10 -1.81 21.61
CA GLY A 434 -4.73 -2.17 21.25
C GLY A 434 -4.65 -2.93 19.94
N PHE A 435 -3.45 -3.27 19.55
CA PHE A 435 -3.17 -4.13 18.39
C PHE A 435 -1.91 -4.95 18.64
N ALA A 436 -1.83 -6.12 18.01
CA ALA A 436 -0.64 -6.93 17.95
C ALA A 436 -0.02 -6.82 16.56
N SER A 437 1.27 -6.52 16.49
CA SER A 437 2.05 -6.47 15.25
C SER A 437 3.12 -7.56 15.26
N ILE A 438 3.45 -8.04 14.06
CA ILE A 438 4.52 -9.01 13.88
C ILE A 438 5.78 -8.23 13.47
N GLU A 439 6.86 -8.34 14.23
CA GLU A 439 8.13 -7.72 13.88
C GLU A 439 8.99 -8.69 13.05
N SER A 440 9.46 -8.22 11.89
CA SER A 440 10.42 -8.95 11.07
C SER A 440 11.81 -8.35 11.26
N GLN A 441 12.80 -9.14 11.64
CA GLN A 441 14.17 -8.65 11.78
C GLN A 441 14.85 -8.32 10.46
N PHE A 442 15.68 -7.27 10.49
CA PHE A 442 16.42 -6.77 9.33
C PHE A 442 17.71 -7.53 9.01
N THR A 443 18.23 -8.37 9.89
CA THR A 443 19.63 -8.85 9.74
C THR A 443 19.89 -10.35 9.93
N ASP A 444 18.91 -11.14 10.37
CA ASP A 444 19.18 -12.58 10.54
C ASP A 444 17.96 -13.43 10.19
N ASP A 445 18.21 -14.65 9.73
CA ASP A 445 17.27 -15.63 9.18
C ASP A 445 16.17 -16.12 10.16
N ARG A 446 15.94 -15.41 11.26
CA ARG A 446 15.13 -15.86 12.39
C ARG A 446 14.02 -14.87 12.74
N ARG A 447 12.83 -15.21 12.41
CA ARG A 447 11.52 -15.22 13.09
C ARG A 447 10.96 -13.94 13.68
N MET A 448 9.68 -13.82 13.43
CA MET A 448 8.83 -12.69 13.80
C MET A 448 8.36 -12.79 15.24
N ASP A 449 8.68 -11.78 16.03
CA ASP A 449 8.16 -11.59 17.37
C ASP A 449 6.82 -10.84 17.33
N VAL A 450 6.01 -11.03 18.33
CA VAL A 450 4.73 -10.32 18.46
C VAL A 450 4.93 -9.13 19.39
N VAL A 451 4.75 -7.93 18.87
CA VAL A 451 4.69 -6.69 19.66
C VAL A 451 3.23 -6.33 19.90
N VAL A 452 2.85 -6.22 21.16
CA VAL A 452 1.50 -5.84 21.57
C VAL A 452 1.52 -4.42 22.07
N ASN A 453 0.72 -3.56 21.45
CA ASN A 453 0.48 -2.19 21.89
C ASN A 453 -0.93 -2.11 22.48
N PHE A 454 -1.07 -1.73 23.74
CA PHE A 454 -2.35 -1.56 24.42
C PHE A 454 -2.35 -0.25 25.20
N LEU A 455 -3.17 0.70 24.77
CA LEU A 455 -3.14 2.08 25.26
C LEU A 455 -1.72 2.65 25.24
N ASP A 456 -1.19 3.06 26.38
CA ASP A 456 0.17 3.55 26.60
C ASP A 456 1.22 2.44 26.83
N GLN A 457 0.78 1.18 26.92
CA GLN A 457 1.63 0.04 27.20
C GLN A 457 2.11 -0.65 25.93
N GLN A 458 3.35 -1.13 25.95
CA GLN A 458 3.94 -1.94 24.88
C GLN A 458 4.59 -3.19 25.50
N PHE A 459 4.34 -4.34 24.86
CA PHE A 459 4.86 -5.64 25.28
C PHE A 459 5.49 -6.34 24.09
N ILE A 460 6.57 -7.08 24.34
CA ILE A 460 7.20 -7.96 23.35
C ILE A 460 7.05 -9.41 23.78
N VAL A 461 6.59 -10.26 22.86
CA VAL A 461 6.38 -11.70 23.07
C VAL A 461 7.16 -12.45 22.00
N GLU A 462 8.22 -13.15 22.41
CA GLU A 462 8.97 -14.07 21.56
C GLU A 462 8.26 -15.42 21.52
N LEU A 463 8.03 -15.97 20.33
CA LEU A 463 7.38 -17.27 20.13
C LEU A 463 8.41 -18.30 19.66
N LYS A 464 8.53 -19.42 20.38
CA LYS A 464 9.48 -20.50 20.04
C LYS A 464 8.83 -21.88 20.07
N ILE A 465 9.40 -22.79 19.27
CA ILE A 465 9.22 -24.22 19.48
C ILE A 465 10.39 -24.75 20.29
N TRP A 466 10.11 -25.55 21.28
CA TRP A 466 11.12 -26.20 22.08
C TRP A 466 12.00 -27.14 21.24
N ARG A 467 13.29 -26.87 21.22
CA ARG A 467 14.31 -27.67 20.52
C ARG A 467 15.50 -27.99 21.40
N GLY A 468 15.31 -27.99 22.72
CA GLY A 468 16.34 -28.25 23.72
C GLY A 468 16.86 -26.99 24.43
N PRO A 469 17.57 -27.18 25.58
CA PRO A 469 17.98 -26.10 26.47
C PRO A 469 18.83 -25.01 25.80
N SER A 470 19.83 -25.39 25.02
CA SER A 470 20.71 -24.43 24.34
C SER A 470 19.99 -23.49 23.36
N LYS A 471 18.93 -23.99 22.68
CA LYS A 471 18.10 -23.16 21.80
C LYS A 471 17.17 -22.25 22.58
N HIS A 472 16.77 -22.66 23.75
CA HIS A 472 15.95 -21.87 24.65
C HIS A 472 16.76 -20.70 25.25
N GLU A 473 18.01 -20.93 25.65
CA GLU A 473 18.93 -19.86 26.08
C GLU A 473 19.16 -18.81 24.98
N GLN A 474 19.36 -19.23 23.75
CA GLN A 474 19.46 -18.30 22.60
C GLN A 474 18.19 -17.45 22.40
N ALA A 475 17.01 -17.96 22.80
CA ALA A 475 15.77 -17.17 22.74
C ALA A 475 15.78 -16.03 23.77
N TYR A 476 16.38 -16.24 24.94
CA TYR A 476 16.51 -15.17 25.94
C TYR A 476 17.41 -14.04 25.42
N GLU A 477 18.58 -14.37 24.85
CA GLU A 477 19.49 -13.39 24.26
C GLU A 477 18.81 -12.59 23.14
N GLN A 478 18.02 -13.24 22.30
CA GLN A 478 17.25 -12.57 21.26
C GLN A 478 16.22 -11.60 21.85
N LEU A 479 15.44 -12.06 22.82
CA LEU A 479 14.41 -11.26 23.45
C LEU A 479 15.00 -10.04 24.16
N GLN A 480 16.15 -10.20 24.84
CA GLN A 480 16.88 -9.10 25.46
C GLN A 480 17.28 -8.03 24.44
N GLY A 481 17.81 -8.44 23.28
CA GLY A 481 18.16 -7.53 22.20
C GLY A 481 16.96 -6.70 21.67
N TYR A 482 15.75 -7.26 21.74
CA TYR A 482 14.53 -6.52 21.41
C TYR A 482 14.06 -5.60 22.52
N MET A 483 14.14 -6.06 23.76
CA MET A 483 13.84 -5.23 24.92
C MET A 483 14.71 -3.97 24.92
N ASP A 484 15.99 -4.08 24.55
CA ASP A 484 16.89 -2.93 24.42
C ASP A 484 16.43 -1.94 23.35
N LYS A 485 16.07 -2.44 22.16
CA LYS A 485 15.60 -1.60 21.05
C LYS A 485 14.31 -0.86 21.36
N LEU A 486 13.44 -1.48 22.16
CA LEU A 486 12.15 -0.92 22.55
C LEU A 486 12.19 -0.21 23.91
N SER A 487 13.37 -0.17 24.56
CA SER A 487 13.55 0.40 25.91
C SER A 487 12.61 -0.21 26.95
N LEU A 488 12.43 -1.56 26.88
CA LEU A 488 11.58 -2.33 27.78
C LEU A 488 12.40 -3.06 28.83
N ASN A 489 11.92 -3.10 30.08
CA ASN A 489 12.52 -3.85 31.18
C ASN A 489 11.91 -5.25 31.36
N GLU A 490 10.76 -5.49 30.75
CA GLU A 490 10.05 -6.76 30.77
C GLU A 490 9.86 -7.33 29.37
N GLY A 491 10.13 -8.62 29.21
CA GLY A 491 9.89 -9.38 27.98
C GLY A 491 9.16 -10.69 28.28
N TYR A 492 8.59 -11.30 27.26
CA TYR A 492 7.76 -12.49 27.39
C TYR A 492 8.21 -13.54 26.39
N LEU A 493 8.47 -14.76 26.85
CA LEU A 493 8.82 -15.91 26.01
C LEU A 493 7.71 -16.95 26.09
N LEU A 494 7.10 -17.28 24.96
CA LEU A 494 6.10 -18.32 24.84
C LEU A 494 6.64 -19.48 24.02
N THR A 495 6.91 -20.61 24.66
CA THR A 495 7.51 -21.79 24.06
C THR A 495 6.51 -22.94 23.94
N PHE A 496 6.36 -23.47 22.74
CA PHE A 496 5.51 -24.65 22.45
C PHE A 496 6.38 -25.92 22.49
N ASN A 497 6.03 -26.85 23.41
CA ASN A 497 6.75 -28.11 23.60
C ASN A 497 5.94 -29.30 23.10
N PHE A 498 6.36 -29.90 21.99
CA PHE A 498 5.72 -31.06 21.37
C PHE A 498 6.42 -32.39 21.73
N ASN A 499 7.39 -32.39 22.64
CA ASN A 499 8.06 -33.60 23.03
C ASN A 499 7.17 -34.48 23.93
N LYS A 500 7.44 -35.78 23.95
CA LYS A 500 6.69 -36.72 24.81
C LYS A 500 6.79 -36.39 26.28
N ASP A 501 7.93 -35.88 26.73
CA ASP A 501 8.19 -35.40 28.07
C ASP A 501 7.78 -33.93 28.14
N LYS A 502 6.47 -33.68 28.27
CA LYS A 502 5.89 -32.33 28.31
C LYS A 502 6.28 -31.61 29.60
N THR A 503 7.43 -30.96 29.60
CA THR A 503 7.79 -30.04 30.66
C THR A 503 7.01 -28.74 30.43
N GLN A 504 6.16 -28.38 31.38
CA GLN A 504 5.44 -27.11 31.38
C GLN A 504 5.96 -26.26 32.52
N HIS A 505 6.13 -24.97 32.26
CA HIS A 505 6.48 -24.02 33.31
C HIS A 505 5.93 -22.62 33.01
N GLN A 506 5.80 -21.85 34.07
CA GLN A 506 5.48 -20.42 34.04
C GLN A 506 6.30 -19.77 35.14
N LYS A 507 7.33 -19.00 34.76
CA LYS A 507 8.29 -18.44 35.72
C LYS A 507 8.91 -17.15 35.23
N TRP A 508 9.20 -16.26 36.15
CA TRP A 508 10.09 -15.13 35.91
C TRP A 508 11.55 -15.56 36.00
N ILE A 509 12.36 -15.03 35.12
CA ILE A 509 13.80 -15.14 35.13
C ILE A 509 14.41 -13.74 34.97
N GLU A 510 15.56 -13.51 35.54
CA GLU A 510 16.35 -12.29 35.42
C GLU A 510 17.68 -12.66 34.78
N PRO A 511 17.77 -12.68 33.44
CA PRO A 511 18.98 -13.07 32.73
C PRO A 511 20.11 -12.03 32.90
N ASP A 512 19.74 -10.74 32.97
CA ASP A 512 20.65 -9.61 33.21
C ASP A 512 20.05 -8.66 34.25
N GLU A 513 20.89 -7.91 34.97
CA GLU A 513 20.45 -6.94 35.98
C GLU A 513 19.47 -5.91 35.40
N GLY A 514 18.27 -5.87 35.97
CA GLY A 514 17.22 -4.95 35.58
C GLY A 514 16.36 -5.38 34.38
N LYS A 515 16.56 -6.60 33.83
CA LYS A 515 15.71 -7.17 32.78
C LYS A 515 15.03 -8.43 33.25
N ASN A 516 13.70 -8.45 33.15
CA ASN A 516 12.87 -9.58 33.56
C ASN A 516 12.21 -10.24 32.35
N ILE A 517 12.29 -11.56 32.26
CA ILE A 517 11.62 -12.34 31.21
C ILE A 517 10.62 -13.29 31.88
N PHE A 518 9.36 -13.19 31.49
CA PHE A 518 8.34 -14.17 31.87
C PHE A 518 8.32 -15.30 30.85
N ASP A 519 8.81 -16.46 31.26
CA ASP A 519 8.97 -17.64 30.42
C ASP A 519 7.82 -18.62 30.66
N VAL A 520 7.04 -18.85 29.60
CA VAL A 520 5.89 -19.75 29.57
C VAL A 520 6.13 -20.88 28.57
N MET A 521 6.09 -22.12 29.03
CA MET A 521 6.17 -23.30 28.17
C MET A 521 4.85 -24.07 28.21
N VAL A 522 4.26 -24.31 27.02
CA VAL A 522 2.98 -24.98 26.82
C VAL A 522 3.12 -26.27 26.01
#